data_f4df33a771d4e73fc9f457bf60a859b0
#
_entry.id   f4df33a771d4e73fc9f457bf60a859b0
#
_cell.length_a   1.000
_cell.length_b   1.000
_cell.length_c   1.000
_cell.angle_alpha   90.00
_cell.angle_beta   90.00
_cell.angle_gamma   90.00
#
_symmetry.space_group_name_H-M   'P 1'
#
loop_
_entity.id
_entity.type
_entity.pdbx_description
1 polymer ?
#
loop_
_entity_poly.entity_id
_entity_poly.type
_entity_poly.pdbx_seq_one_letter_code
_entity_poly.pdbx_strand_id
1 'polypeptide(L)'
;EILIGLVGSEMCIRDRFLTHISTSFWFALVLIFPYLTFEIWRFVQPALFDNEKKSVGLAFAFGTFMFFLGCAVGYFLVFPFTFRFLTEYQLSPLITNQISLTSYMGNFLMLIFVMGIVFELPLLAWLLSKLGLVTKTFFRKYRKHAVVVLLVLSAVITPTGDPFTLMIVFLPLYLLYELSIKIVRA
;
A
#
# COMPACT_ATOMS: atom_id res chain seq x y z
N GLU A 1 27.27 -28.01 -23.58
CA GLU A 1 27.64 -27.26 -22.34
C GLU A 1 27.77 -25.75 -22.58
N ILE A 2 28.34 -25.27 -23.69
CA ILE A 2 28.48 -23.82 -24.01
C ILE A 2 27.13 -23.14 -24.21
N LEU A 3 26.15 -23.80 -24.86
CA LEU A 3 24.80 -23.27 -25.09
C LEU A 3 23.99 -23.10 -23.79
N ILE A 4 24.15 -23.97 -22.81
CA ILE A 4 23.49 -23.88 -21.50
C ILE A 4 24.07 -22.74 -20.67
N GLY A 5 25.38 -22.48 -20.77
CA GLY A 5 26.03 -21.36 -20.14
C GLY A 5 25.59 -20.00 -20.70
N LEU A 6 25.41 -19.90 -22.03
CA LEU A 6 24.93 -18.69 -22.71
C LEU A 6 23.47 -18.38 -22.34
N VAL A 7 22.59 -19.37 -22.35
CA VAL A 7 21.18 -19.19 -21.97
C VAL A 7 21.05 -18.76 -20.50
N GLY A 8 21.88 -19.30 -19.61
CA GLY A 8 21.91 -18.91 -18.21
C GLY A 8 22.38 -17.47 -17.99
N SER A 9 23.38 -17.04 -18.73
CA SER A 9 23.91 -15.67 -18.64
C SER A 9 22.96 -14.62 -19.22
N GLU A 10 22.30 -14.91 -20.34
CA GLU A 10 21.31 -14.01 -20.93
C GLU A 10 20.06 -13.85 -20.03
N MET A 11 19.61 -14.92 -19.42
CA MET A 11 18.51 -14.88 -18.47
C MET A 11 18.85 -14.03 -17.23
N CYS A 12 20.07 -14.15 -16.70
CA CYS A 12 20.55 -13.31 -15.60
C CYS A 12 20.63 -11.81 -15.96
N ILE A 13 21.11 -11.48 -17.17
CA ILE A 13 21.22 -10.08 -17.63
C ILE A 13 19.81 -9.47 -17.82
N ARG A 14 18.91 -10.18 -18.44
CA ARG A 14 17.53 -9.76 -18.65
C ARG A 14 16.81 -9.53 -17.33
N ASP A 15 16.94 -10.44 -16.39
CA ASP A 15 16.29 -10.34 -15.08
C ASP A 15 16.84 -9.13 -14.28
N ARG A 16 18.13 -8.88 -14.31
CA ARG A 16 18.71 -7.69 -13.69
C ARG A 16 18.20 -6.41 -14.33
N PHE A 17 18.17 -6.34 -15.66
CA PHE A 17 17.68 -5.17 -16.39
C PHE A 17 16.21 -4.88 -16.08
N LEU A 18 15.34 -5.89 -16.14
CA LEU A 18 13.92 -5.76 -15.79
C LEU A 18 13.73 -5.36 -14.31
N THR A 19 14.54 -5.88 -13.40
CA THR A 19 14.49 -5.50 -11.98
C THR A 19 14.87 -4.03 -11.80
N HIS A 20 15.89 -3.53 -12.50
CA HIS A 20 16.27 -2.11 -12.44
C HIS A 20 15.17 -1.18 -12.96
N ILE A 21 14.55 -1.52 -14.08
CA ILE A 21 13.45 -0.73 -14.64
C ILE A 21 12.25 -0.74 -13.68
N SER A 22 11.85 -1.90 -13.19
CA SER A 22 10.74 -2.05 -12.26
C SER A 22 10.99 -1.27 -10.96
N THR A 23 12.18 -1.37 -10.39
CA THR A 23 12.56 -0.66 -9.17
C THR A 23 12.54 0.86 -9.40
N SER A 24 13.10 1.34 -10.51
CA SER A 24 13.10 2.77 -10.85
C SER A 24 11.67 3.29 -11.04
N PHE A 25 10.80 2.51 -11.66
CA PHE A 25 9.40 2.87 -11.87
C PHE A 25 8.64 3.01 -10.53
N TRP A 26 8.74 2.02 -9.64
CA TRP A 26 8.08 2.07 -8.34
C TRP A 26 8.63 3.19 -7.46
N PHE A 27 9.94 3.40 -7.48
CA PHE A 27 10.58 4.49 -6.73
C PHE A 27 10.13 5.86 -7.24
N ALA A 28 10.04 6.03 -8.56
CA ALA A 28 9.50 7.25 -9.16
C ALA A 28 8.03 7.49 -8.74
N LEU A 29 7.19 6.44 -8.70
CA LEU A 29 5.81 6.53 -8.23
C LEU A 29 5.72 7.01 -6.77
N VAL A 30 6.56 6.49 -5.88
CA VAL A 30 6.62 6.93 -4.49
C VAL A 30 7.02 8.40 -4.38
N LEU A 31 7.99 8.86 -5.18
CA LEU A 31 8.43 10.26 -5.17
C LEU A 31 7.41 11.22 -5.79
N ILE A 32 6.70 10.81 -6.83
CA ILE A 32 5.70 11.66 -7.49
C ILE A 32 4.38 11.73 -6.74
N PHE A 33 4.11 10.77 -5.84
CA PHE A 33 2.85 10.67 -5.13
C PHE A 33 2.48 11.93 -4.32
N PRO A 34 3.38 12.58 -3.58
CA PRO A 34 3.06 13.84 -2.91
C PRO A 34 2.62 14.94 -3.87
N TYR A 35 3.22 14.99 -5.06
CA TYR A 35 2.80 15.94 -6.11
C TYR A 35 1.40 15.60 -6.65
N LEU A 36 1.10 14.34 -6.91
CA LEU A 36 -0.24 13.89 -7.32
C LEU A 36 -1.29 14.23 -6.25
N THR A 37 -0.99 14.00 -5.00
CA THR A 37 -1.86 14.36 -3.87
C THR A 37 -2.10 15.87 -3.83
N PHE A 38 -1.07 16.68 -4.07
CA PHE A 38 -1.19 18.13 -4.14
C PHE A 38 -2.12 18.58 -5.27
N GLU A 39 -1.99 18.02 -6.47
CA GLU A 39 -2.87 18.36 -7.61
C GLU A 39 -4.32 17.95 -7.36
N ILE A 40 -4.55 16.77 -6.78
CA ILE A 40 -5.90 16.32 -6.38
C ILE A 40 -6.49 17.30 -5.36
N TRP A 41 -5.73 17.72 -4.35
CA TRP A 41 -6.18 18.68 -3.35
C TRP A 41 -6.48 20.04 -3.96
N ARG A 42 -5.67 20.53 -4.88
CA ARG A 42 -5.90 21.76 -5.62
C ARG A 42 -7.19 21.71 -6.45
N PHE A 43 -7.48 20.55 -7.03
CA PHE A 43 -8.73 20.34 -7.78
C PHE A 43 -9.97 20.32 -6.85
N VAL A 44 -9.84 19.78 -5.66
CA VAL A 44 -10.94 19.70 -4.68
C VAL A 44 -11.16 21.02 -3.93
N GLN A 45 -10.12 21.84 -3.81
CA GLN A 45 -10.17 23.12 -3.08
C GLN A 45 -11.35 24.04 -3.45
N PRO A 46 -11.72 24.24 -4.73
CA PRO A 46 -12.87 25.07 -5.08
C PRO A 46 -14.22 24.51 -4.65
N ALA A 47 -14.31 23.21 -4.35
CA ALA A 47 -15.53 22.56 -3.86
C ALA A 47 -15.71 22.70 -2.34
N LEU A 48 -14.70 23.20 -1.61
CA LEU A 48 -14.77 23.48 -0.18
C LEU A 48 -15.20 24.94 0.08
N PHE A 49 -15.90 25.16 1.20
CA PHE A 49 -16.31 26.50 1.63
C PHE A 49 -15.11 27.41 1.92
N ASP A 50 -15.26 28.71 1.67
CA ASP A 50 -14.18 29.71 1.79
C ASP A 50 -13.49 29.75 3.17
N ASN A 51 -14.23 29.44 4.24
CA ASN A 51 -13.68 29.38 5.60
C ASN A 51 -12.73 28.21 5.85
N GLU A 52 -12.68 27.21 4.96
CA GLU A 52 -11.87 25.98 5.13
C GLU A 52 -10.60 25.97 4.29
N LYS A 53 -10.36 27.01 3.47
CA LYS A 53 -9.17 27.10 2.59
C LYS A 53 -7.84 27.02 3.36
N LYS A 54 -7.79 27.51 4.59
CA LYS A 54 -6.60 27.38 5.47
C LYS A 54 -6.33 25.93 5.91
N SER A 55 -7.37 25.11 6.01
CA SER A 55 -7.23 23.70 6.39
C SER A 55 -6.69 22.83 5.26
N VAL A 56 -6.72 23.29 4.00
CA VAL A 56 -6.23 22.53 2.85
C VAL A 56 -4.73 22.25 2.93
N GLY A 57 -3.94 23.28 3.29
CA GLY A 57 -2.48 23.09 3.45
C GLY A 57 -2.12 22.09 4.55
N LEU A 58 -2.85 22.14 5.68
CA LEU A 58 -2.66 21.20 6.78
C LEU A 58 -3.07 19.78 6.37
N ALA A 59 -4.18 19.63 5.65
CA ALA A 59 -4.65 18.35 5.15
C ALA A 59 -3.65 17.72 4.17
N PHE A 60 -3.08 18.52 3.26
CA PHE A 60 -2.02 18.08 2.36
C PHE A 60 -0.78 17.61 3.13
N ALA A 61 -0.29 18.39 4.08
CA ALA A 61 0.87 17.99 4.89
C ALA A 61 0.60 16.70 5.67
N PHE A 62 -0.61 16.58 6.22
CA PHE A 62 -1.04 15.37 6.93
C PHE A 62 -1.13 14.15 5.99
N GLY A 63 -1.68 14.31 4.79
CA GLY A 63 -1.73 13.25 3.77
C GLY A 63 -0.34 12.79 3.37
N THR A 64 0.53 13.70 2.96
CA THR A 64 1.90 13.37 2.61
C THR A 64 2.61 12.63 3.76
N PHE A 65 2.42 13.05 5.00
CA PHE A 65 2.97 12.37 6.16
C PHE A 65 2.39 10.96 6.32
N MET A 66 1.07 10.80 6.18
CA MET A 66 0.41 9.49 6.27
C MET A 66 0.86 8.53 5.17
N PHE A 67 1.07 9.02 3.95
CA PHE A 67 1.60 8.21 2.86
C PHE A 67 2.99 7.64 3.19
N PHE A 68 3.93 8.50 3.60
CA PHE A 68 5.27 8.03 3.97
C PHE A 68 5.27 7.12 5.20
N LEU A 69 4.38 7.37 6.14
CA LEU A 69 4.19 6.48 7.29
C LEU A 69 3.65 5.11 6.83
N GLY A 70 2.73 5.06 5.87
CA GLY A 70 2.27 3.84 5.23
C GLY A 70 3.37 3.06 4.53
N CYS A 71 4.21 3.75 3.77
CA CYS A 71 5.41 3.16 3.15
C CYS A 71 6.37 2.59 4.21
N ALA A 72 6.59 3.31 5.31
CA ALA A 72 7.43 2.84 6.39
C ALA A 72 6.84 1.61 7.10
N VAL A 73 5.54 1.57 7.36
CA VAL A 73 4.87 0.39 7.92
C VAL A 73 4.98 -0.80 6.96
N GLY A 74 4.77 -0.59 5.66
CA GLY A 74 4.97 -1.62 4.64
C GLY A 74 6.38 -2.19 4.64
N TYR A 75 7.38 -1.32 4.74
CA TYR A 75 8.79 -1.69 4.74
C TYR A 75 9.24 -2.38 6.04
N PHE A 76 8.94 -1.81 7.20
CA PHE A 76 9.50 -2.28 8.48
C PHE A 76 8.67 -3.39 9.14
N LEU A 77 7.38 -3.43 8.87
CA LEU A 77 6.48 -4.36 9.53
C LEU A 77 5.99 -5.44 8.57
N VAL A 78 5.30 -5.07 7.50
CA VAL A 78 4.65 -6.06 6.63
C VAL A 78 5.67 -6.90 5.88
N PHE A 79 6.66 -6.28 5.28
CA PHE A 79 7.66 -6.95 4.47
C PHE A 79 8.49 -8.01 5.23
N PRO A 80 9.14 -7.72 6.38
CA PRO A 80 9.97 -8.72 7.06
C PRO A 80 9.15 -9.90 7.57
N PHE A 81 7.91 -9.69 7.99
CA PHE A 81 7.05 -10.78 8.41
C PHE A 81 6.62 -11.66 7.23
N THR A 82 6.21 -11.06 6.12
CA THR A 82 5.86 -11.80 4.91
C THR A 82 7.05 -12.58 4.36
N PHE A 83 8.24 -11.97 4.37
CA PHE A 83 9.45 -12.60 3.88
C PHE A 83 9.89 -13.79 4.75
N ARG A 84 9.91 -13.62 6.06
CA ARG A 84 10.22 -14.72 6.99
C ARG A 84 9.27 -15.90 6.81
N PHE A 85 7.98 -15.63 6.74
CA PHE A 85 6.99 -16.65 6.51
C PHE A 85 7.26 -17.41 5.19
N LEU A 86 7.51 -16.67 4.10
CA LEU A 86 7.77 -17.27 2.79
C LEU A 86 9.05 -18.13 2.75
N THR A 87 10.08 -17.74 3.50
CA THR A 87 11.37 -18.46 3.55
C THR A 87 11.36 -19.63 4.54
N GLU A 88 10.64 -19.52 5.65
CA GLU A 88 10.54 -20.58 6.67
C GLU A 88 9.53 -21.66 6.30
N TYR A 89 8.56 -21.35 5.44
CA TYR A 89 7.55 -22.33 5.00
C TYR A 89 8.12 -23.25 3.94
N GLN A 90 8.71 -24.36 4.39
CA GLN A 90 9.18 -25.48 3.55
C GLN A 90 8.20 -26.63 3.62
N LEU A 91 7.53 -26.93 2.51
CA LEU A 91 6.61 -28.08 2.39
C LEU A 91 7.33 -29.41 2.44
N SER A 92 8.60 -29.46 2.02
CA SER A 92 9.44 -30.68 2.04
C SER A 92 10.92 -30.31 1.93
N PRO A 93 11.82 -31.04 2.61
CA PRO A 93 13.26 -30.83 2.49
C PRO A 93 13.83 -31.14 1.10
N LEU A 94 13.02 -31.77 0.21
CA LEU A 94 13.38 -32.09 -1.17
C LEU A 94 13.10 -30.96 -2.18
N ILE A 95 12.33 -29.93 -1.80
CA ILE A 95 11.95 -28.84 -2.70
C ILE A 95 12.62 -27.56 -2.21
N THR A 96 13.66 -27.13 -2.90
CA THR A 96 14.29 -25.83 -2.66
C THR A 96 13.45 -24.72 -3.28
N ASN A 97 12.94 -23.79 -2.47
CA ASN A 97 12.24 -22.62 -2.95
C ASN A 97 13.21 -21.69 -3.70
N GLN A 98 13.18 -21.71 -5.03
CA GLN A 98 13.91 -20.77 -5.87
C GLN A 98 13.04 -19.54 -6.14
N ILE A 99 13.18 -18.53 -5.29
CA ILE A 99 12.50 -17.24 -5.48
C ILE A 99 13.32 -16.40 -6.45
N SER A 100 12.75 -16.02 -7.60
CA SER A 100 13.44 -15.14 -8.53
C SER A 100 13.56 -13.73 -7.93
N LEU A 101 14.73 -13.13 -8.03
CA LEU A 101 15.01 -11.79 -7.51
C LEU A 101 14.05 -10.73 -8.08
N THR A 102 13.71 -10.85 -9.35
CA THR A 102 12.79 -9.94 -10.05
C THR A 102 11.39 -9.96 -9.48
N SER A 103 10.82 -11.16 -9.27
CA SER A 103 9.49 -11.32 -8.67
C SER A 103 9.46 -10.85 -7.23
N TYR A 104 10.52 -11.11 -6.48
CA TYR A 104 10.67 -10.67 -5.11
C TYR A 104 10.67 -9.14 -5.00
N MET A 105 11.52 -8.45 -5.77
CA MET A 105 11.63 -6.99 -5.74
C MET A 105 10.37 -6.31 -6.26
N GLY A 106 9.72 -6.86 -7.29
CA GLY A 106 8.46 -6.35 -7.81
C GLY A 106 7.33 -6.38 -6.78
N ASN A 107 7.13 -7.52 -6.15
CA ASN A 107 6.10 -7.69 -5.11
C ASN A 107 6.38 -6.83 -3.87
N PHE A 108 7.63 -6.71 -3.48
CA PHE A 108 8.07 -5.88 -2.37
C PHE A 108 7.73 -4.40 -2.58
N LEU A 109 8.14 -3.85 -3.72
CA LEU A 109 7.91 -2.44 -4.03
C LEU A 109 6.41 -2.13 -4.23
N MET A 110 5.67 -3.04 -4.87
CA MET A 110 4.23 -2.93 -5.00
C MET A 110 3.55 -2.89 -3.62
N LEU A 111 3.93 -3.77 -2.70
CA LEU A 111 3.38 -3.84 -1.36
C LEU A 111 3.61 -2.54 -0.59
N ILE A 112 4.83 -1.97 -0.62
CA ILE A 112 5.15 -0.69 0.02
C ILE A 112 4.28 0.44 -0.55
N PHE A 113 4.19 0.53 -1.87
CA PHE A 113 3.42 1.58 -2.54
C PHE A 113 1.92 1.49 -2.22
N VAL A 114 1.35 0.28 -2.30
CA VAL A 114 -0.07 0.06 -2.00
C VAL A 114 -0.37 0.37 -0.52
N MET A 115 0.53 -0.02 0.41
CA MET A 115 0.39 0.36 1.81
C MET A 115 0.40 1.88 1.99
N GLY A 116 1.26 2.61 1.28
CA GLY A 116 1.26 4.08 1.26
C GLY A 116 -0.09 4.64 0.84
N ILE A 117 -0.66 4.17 -0.27
CA ILE A 117 -1.98 4.61 -0.76
C ILE A 117 -3.09 4.31 0.26
N VAL A 118 -3.06 3.14 0.87
CA VAL A 118 -4.10 2.76 1.83
C VAL A 118 -4.05 3.62 3.10
N PHE A 119 -2.88 4.12 3.48
CA PHE A 119 -2.75 5.06 4.58
C PHE A 119 -3.37 6.44 4.30
N GLU A 120 -3.73 6.74 3.05
CA GLU A 120 -4.53 7.92 2.70
C GLU A 120 -6.03 7.76 3.00
N LEU A 121 -6.53 6.56 3.32
CA LEU A 121 -7.96 6.34 3.62
C LEU A 121 -8.52 7.25 4.71
N PRO A 122 -7.83 7.54 5.83
CA PRO A 122 -8.32 8.48 6.84
C PRO A 122 -8.54 9.89 6.28
N LEU A 123 -7.65 10.34 5.41
CA LEU A 123 -7.73 11.65 4.77
C LEU A 123 -8.87 11.70 3.76
N LEU A 124 -9.03 10.66 2.94
CA LEU A 124 -10.18 10.54 2.03
C LEU A 124 -11.51 10.51 2.78
N ALA A 125 -11.59 9.79 3.89
CA ALA A 125 -12.78 9.73 4.72
C ALA A 125 -13.13 11.11 5.31
N TRP A 126 -12.13 11.86 5.77
CA TRP A 126 -12.29 13.22 6.24
C TRP A 126 -12.79 14.17 5.14
N LEU A 127 -12.18 14.10 3.95
CA LEU A 127 -12.59 14.89 2.78
C LEU A 127 -14.03 14.62 2.39
N LEU A 128 -14.42 13.36 2.22
CA LEU A 128 -15.78 12.95 1.87
C LEU A 128 -16.80 13.40 2.92
N SER A 129 -16.41 13.41 4.19
CA SER A 129 -17.24 13.92 5.27
C SER A 129 -17.42 15.44 5.19
N LYS A 130 -16.38 16.20 4.83
CA LYS A 130 -16.44 17.65 4.64
C LYS A 130 -17.31 18.04 3.44
N LEU A 131 -17.30 17.26 2.38
CA LEU A 131 -18.19 17.42 1.22
C LEU A 131 -19.65 17.02 1.53
N GLY A 132 -19.94 16.51 2.72
CA GLY A 132 -21.27 16.05 3.12
C GLY A 132 -21.72 14.73 2.49
N LEU A 133 -20.83 14.07 1.71
CA LEU A 133 -21.15 12.83 1.01
C LEU A 133 -21.24 11.63 1.96
N VAL A 134 -20.46 11.65 3.04
CA VAL A 134 -20.40 10.53 3.99
C VAL A 134 -20.52 11.03 5.42
N THR A 135 -21.45 10.44 6.16
CA THR A 135 -21.69 10.75 7.56
C THR A 135 -21.12 9.68 8.48
N LYS A 136 -20.85 10.04 9.73
CA LYS A 136 -20.43 9.09 10.77
C LYS A 136 -21.38 7.90 10.92
N THR A 137 -22.69 8.16 10.79
CA THR A 137 -23.72 7.13 10.85
C THR A 137 -23.56 6.11 9.73
N PHE A 138 -23.16 6.56 8.54
CA PHE A 138 -22.86 5.70 7.41
C PHE A 138 -21.71 4.73 7.72
N PHE A 139 -20.55 5.24 8.20
CA PHE A 139 -19.41 4.39 8.58
C PHE A 139 -19.77 3.36 9.66
N ARG A 140 -20.56 3.74 10.67
CA ARG A 140 -20.98 2.80 11.73
C ARG A 140 -21.93 1.73 11.20
N LYS A 141 -22.89 2.10 10.34
CA LYS A 141 -23.87 1.17 9.76
C LYS A 141 -23.19 0.13 8.87
N TYR A 142 -22.21 0.56 8.07
CA TYR A 142 -21.51 -0.30 7.11
C TYR A 142 -20.21 -0.92 7.65
N ARG A 143 -19.97 -0.86 8.95
CA ARG A 143 -18.76 -1.39 9.60
C ARG A 143 -18.49 -2.86 9.25
N LYS A 144 -19.52 -3.70 9.25
CA LYS A 144 -19.40 -5.13 8.90
C LYS A 144 -18.94 -5.33 7.45
N HIS A 145 -19.49 -4.56 6.54
CA HIS A 145 -19.12 -4.61 5.12
C HIS A 145 -17.69 -4.07 4.89
N ALA A 146 -17.31 -3.01 5.61
CA ALA A 146 -15.97 -2.46 5.54
C ALA A 146 -14.91 -3.48 5.99
N VAL A 147 -15.16 -4.26 7.05
CA VAL A 147 -14.25 -5.34 7.47
C VAL A 147 -14.06 -6.37 6.37
N VAL A 148 -15.13 -6.78 5.70
CA VAL A 148 -15.05 -7.73 4.58
C VAL A 148 -14.27 -7.15 3.40
N VAL A 149 -14.53 -5.88 3.04
CA VAL A 149 -13.80 -5.19 1.97
C VAL A 149 -12.31 -5.07 2.30
N LEU A 150 -11.96 -4.72 3.54
CA LEU A 150 -10.57 -4.64 3.99
C LEU A 150 -9.89 -6.02 3.99
N LEU A 151 -10.61 -7.09 4.33
CA LEU A 151 -10.10 -8.46 4.22
C LEU A 151 -9.82 -8.85 2.76
N VAL A 152 -10.74 -8.55 1.85
CA VAL A 152 -10.53 -8.79 0.41
C VAL A 152 -9.37 -7.94 -0.12
N LEU A 153 -9.30 -6.67 0.29
CA LEU A 153 -8.20 -5.79 -0.09
C LEU A 153 -6.85 -6.33 0.40
N SER A 154 -6.76 -6.77 1.65
CA SER A 154 -5.53 -7.38 2.18
C SER A 154 -5.15 -8.66 1.43
N ALA A 155 -6.12 -9.48 1.03
CA ALA A 155 -5.87 -10.68 0.23
C ALA A 155 -5.36 -10.37 -1.19
N VAL A 156 -5.80 -9.26 -1.79
CA VAL A 156 -5.30 -8.80 -3.11
C VAL A 156 -3.88 -8.23 -3.00
N ILE A 157 -3.58 -7.54 -1.90
CA ILE A 157 -2.25 -6.94 -1.65
C ILE A 157 -1.21 -8.02 -1.35
N THR A 158 -1.58 -9.06 -0.60
CA THR A 158 -0.64 -10.13 -0.22
C THR A 158 -0.44 -11.12 -1.37
N PRO A 159 0.80 -11.34 -1.84
CA PRO A 159 1.08 -12.25 -2.94
C PRO A 159 0.92 -13.73 -2.56
N THR A 160 0.92 -14.05 -1.27
CA THR A 160 0.98 -15.43 -0.77
C THR A 160 -0.38 -16.00 -0.37
N GLY A 161 -1.40 -15.14 -0.15
CA GLY A 161 -2.75 -15.58 0.27
C GLY A 161 -2.82 -16.35 1.61
N ASP A 162 -1.73 -16.40 2.35
CA ASP A 162 -1.65 -17.10 3.63
C ASP A 162 -2.45 -16.37 4.71
N PRO A 163 -3.18 -17.09 5.58
CA PRO A 163 -3.96 -16.48 6.65
C PRO A 163 -3.12 -15.60 7.59
N PHE A 164 -1.86 -15.97 7.80
CA PHE A 164 -0.95 -15.25 8.69
C PHE A 164 -0.51 -13.91 8.10
N THR A 165 -0.03 -13.89 6.88
CA THR A 165 0.36 -12.66 6.17
C THR A 165 -0.84 -11.75 5.92
N LEU A 166 -2.00 -12.33 5.62
CA LEU A 166 -3.25 -11.61 5.47
C LEU A 166 -3.63 -10.88 6.76
N MET A 167 -3.50 -11.52 7.92
CA MET A 167 -3.77 -10.89 9.22
C MET A 167 -2.80 -9.76 9.53
N ILE A 168 -1.52 -9.90 9.19
CA ILE A 168 -0.50 -8.86 9.39
C ILE A 168 -0.83 -7.60 8.58
N VAL A 169 -1.31 -7.76 7.34
CA VAL A 169 -1.72 -6.63 6.50
C VAL A 169 -3.07 -6.07 6.94
N PHE A 170 -4.02 -6.95 7.28
CA PHE A 170 -5.36 -6.54 7.70
C PHE A 170 -5.36 -5.69 8.97
N LEU A 171 -4.49 -5.99 9.94
CA LEU A 171 -4.46 -5.30 11.23
C LEU A 171 -4.21 -3.77 11.09
N PRO A 172 -3.16 -3.30 10.41
CA PRO A 172 -2.98 -1.86 10.18
C PRO A 172 -4.11 -1.24 9.35
N LEU A 173 -4.66 -1.95 8.37
CA LEU A 173 -5.81 -1.50 7.59
C LEU A 173 -7.06 -1.26 8.46
N TYR A 174 -7.34 -2.18 9.35
CA TYR A 174 -8.47 -2.07 10.28
C TYR A 174 -8.28 -0.91 11.27
N LEU A 175 -7.05 -0.73 11.78
CA LEU A 175 -6.73 0.42 12.65
C LEU A 175 -6.94 1.75 11.93
N LEU A 176 -6.55 1.86 10.67
CA LEU A 176 -6.77 3.05 9.84
C LEU A 176 -8.26 3.32 9.60
N TYR A 177 -9.05 2.29 9.36
CA TYR A 177 -10.49 2.42 9.23
C TYR A 177 -11.12 2.95 10.53
N GLU A 178 -10.73 2.41 11.68
CA GLU A 178 -11.21 2.88 12.98
C GLU A 178 -10.78 4.33 13.27
N LEU A 179 -9.55 4.69 12.87
CA LEU A 179 -9.04 6.06 12.92
C LEU A 179 -9.89 6.99 12.04
N SER A 180 -10.23 6.55 10.83
CA SER A 180 -11.10 7.31 9.89
C SER A 180 -12.46 7.65 10.51
N ILE A 181 -13.07 6.69 11.22
CA ILE A 181 -14.34 6.92 11.92
C ILE A 181 -14.19 7.97 13.04
N LYS A 182 -13.04 7.99 13.72
CA LYS A 182 -12.77 8.99 14.77
C LYS A 182 -12.55 10.39 14.18
N ILE A 183 -11.82 10.48 13.07
CA ILE A 183 -11.55 11.75 12.38
C ILE A 183 -12.83 12.37 11.83
N VAL A 184 -13.70 11.56 11.22
CA VAL A 184 -15.03 12.01 10.74
C VAL A 184 -15.93 12.47 11.89
N ARG A 185 -15.57 12.19 13.13
CA ARG A 185 -16.33 12.60 14.33
C ARG A 185 -16.08 14.05 14.72
N ALA A 186 -14.92 14.59 14.39
CA ALA A 186 -14.53 15.96 14.70
C ALA A 186 -15.08 16.93 13.66
#